data_4e3e45464002c633f516fd57f100e82d
#
_entry.id   4e3e45464002c633f516fd57f100e82d
#
_cell.length_a   1.000
_cell.length_b   1.000
_cell.length_c   1.000
_cell.angle_alpha   90.00
_cell.angle_beta   90.00
_cell.angle_gamma   90.00
#
_symmetry.space_group_name_H-M   'P 1'
#
loop_
_entity.id
_entity.type
_entity.pdbx_description
1 polymer ?
#
loop_
_entity_poly.entity_id
_entity_poly.type
_entity_poly.pdbx_seq_one_letter_code
_entity_poly.pdbx_strand_id
1 'polypeptide(L)'
;PYTTLFRSIAFWVILLYFAAPSLPGWATKNWLPTLFAENLNIPMSQAGPMSTITIALSSFIGVIIGGTLSDKWVQRNIKGRVYTGAIGLGLTIPSLLLLGFGHSFVAVVGAGLLFGIGYGIFDANNMPILCQFVSSKHRATAYGIMNMTGVFAGAAITEVLGKWTDGGKLGLGFAMLAIIVLIALVVQLTFLRPKTDNME
;
A
#
# COMPACT_ATOMS: atom_id res chain seq x y z
N PRO A 1 -4.88 -10.85 28.66
CA PRO A 1 -5.48 -9.73 27.91
C PRO A 1 -4.99 -9.67 26.46
N TYR A 2 -3.67 -9.72 26.20
CA TYR A 2 -3.14 -9.69 24.82
C TYR A 2 -3.33 -11.03 24.08
N THR A 3 -3.51 -12.13 24.79
CA THR A 3 -3.77 -13.46 24.19
C THR A 3 -5.05 -13.48 23.35
N THR A 4 -6.05 -12.68 23.68
CA THR A 4 -7.30 -12.58 22.89
C THR A 4 -7.06 -11.94 21.52
N LEU A 5 -6.18 -10.94 21.42
CA LEU A 5 -5.79 -10.31 20.17
C LEU A 5 -5.16 -11.32 19.21
N PHE A 6 -4.15 -12.08 19.69
CA PHE A 6 -3.42 -13.06 18.88
C PHE A 6 -4.24 -14.33 18.54
N ARG A 7 -5.35 -14.59 19.25
CA ARG A 7 -6.30 -15.68 18.94
C ARG A 7 -7.30 -15.30 17.85
N SER A 8 -7.40 -14.02 17.49
CA SER A 8 -8.33 -13.55 16.47
C SER A 8 -7.75 -13.77 15.06
N ILE A 9 -8.43 -14.58 14.25
CA ILE A 9 -8.09 -14.76 12.83
C ILE A 9 -8.14 -13.41 12.09
N ALA A 10 -9.12 -12.56 12.43
CA ALA A 10 -9.25 -11.24 11.84
C ALA A 10 -8.00 -10.36 12.04
N PHE A 11 -7.34 -10.46 13.21
CA PHE A 11 -6.12 -9.72 13.48
C PHE A 11 -4.96 -10.15 12.54
N TRP A 12 -4.78 -11.45 12.33
CA TRP A 12 -3.75 -11.96 11.42
C TRP A 12 -4.03 -11.61 9.95
N VAL A 13 -5.30 -11.62 9.55
CA VAL A 13 -5.71 -11.17 8.22
C VAL A 13 -5.42 -9.68 8.04
N ILE A 14 -5.66 -8.85 9.07
CA ILE A 14 -5.32 -7.42 9.03
C ILE A 14 -3.81 -7.20 8.95
N LEU A 15 -3.01 -7.97 9.67
CA LEU A 15 -1.54 -7.89 9.56
C LEU A 15 -1.07 -8.22 8.14
N LEU A 16 -1.60 -9.28 7.55
CA LEU A 16 -1.29 -9.64 6.16
C LEU A 16 -1.77 -8.57 5.17
N TYR A 17 -2.99 -8.06 5.39
CA TYR A 17 -3.58 -6.98 4.61
C TYR A 17 -2.72 -5.71 4.62
N PHE A 18 -2.05 -5.41 5.72
CA PHE A 18 -1.16 -4.26 5.81
C PHE A 18 0.26 -4.58 5.31
N ALA A 19 0.80 -5.75 5.65
CA ALA A 19 2.15 -6.14 5.28
C ALA A 19 2.34 -6.25 3.76
N ALA A 20 1.39 -6.84 3.05
CA ALA A 20 1.49 -7.05 1.61
C ALA A 20 1.53 -5.73 0.81
N PRO A 21 0.65 -4.72 1.03
CA PRO A 21 0.77 -3.41 0.40
C PRO A 21 1.96 -2.58 0.90
N SER A 22 2.50 -2.87 2.08
CA SER A 22 3.72 -2.22 2.56
C SER A 22 4.93 -2.54 1.68
N LEU A 23 4.97 -3.73 1.05
CA LEU A 23 6.04 -4.10 0.11
C LEU A 23 6.17 -3.08 -1.04
N PRO A 24 5.16 -2.83 -1.88
CA PRO A 24 5.27 -1.81 -2.92
C PRO A 24 5.41 -0.40 -2.38
N GLY A 25 4.85 -0.08 -1.20
CA GLY A 25 5.04 1.20 -0.54
C GLY A 25 6.52 1.48 -0.21
N TRP A 26 7.25 0.51 0.33
CA TRP A 26 8.69 0.62 0.59
C TRP A 26 9.52 0.52 -0.69
N ALA A 27 9.11 -0.32 -1.65
CA ALA A 27 9.73 -0.41 -2.95
C ALA A 27 9.76 0.94 -3.67
N THR A 28 8.63 1.66 -3.70
CA THR A 28 8.56 2.98 -4.32
C THR A 28 9.38 4.03 -3.56
N LYS A 29 9.38 4.00 -2.22
CA LYS A 29 10.20 4.94 -1.43
C LYS A 29 11.69 4.78 -1.72
N ASN A 30 12.18 3.56 -1.85
CA ASN A 30 13.61 3.27 -1.90
C ASN A 30 14.14 3.12 -3.34
N TRP A 31 13.34 2.61 -4.27
CA TRP A 31 13.80 2.21 -5.61
C TRP A 31 13.13 2.95 -6.77
N LEU A 32 12.07 3.74 -6.54
CA LEU A 32 11.43 4.47 -7.62
C LEU A 32 12.36 5.51 -8.29
N PRO A 33 13.24 6.23 -7.55
CA PRO A 33 14.23 7.10 -8.20
C PRO A 33 15.12 6.36 -9.18
N THR A 34 15.61 5.18 -8.79
CA THR A 34 16.44 4.32 -9.65
C THR A 34 15.66 3.86 -10.88
N LEU A 35 14.42 3.39 -10.67
CA LEU A 35 13.55 2.96 -11.77
C LEU A 35 13.26 4.11 -12.76
N PHE A 36 13.06 5.35 -12.27
CA PHE A 36 12.88 6.52 -13.12
C PHE A 36 14.15 6.84 -13.91
N ALA A 37 15.31 6.76 -13.27
CA ALA A 37 16.59 6.98 -13.95
C ALA A 37 16.82 5.96 -15.07
N GLU A 38 16.58 4.68 -14.80
CA GLU A 38 16.73 3.60 -15.77
C GLU A 38 15.72 3.69 -16.93
N ASN A 39 14.42 3.80 -16.61
CA ASN A 39 13.38 3.76 -17.63
C ASN A 39 13.32 5.02 -18.51
N LEU A 40 13.73 6.17 -17.98
CA LEU A 40 13.73 7.46 -18.71
C LEU A 40 15.11 7.85 -19.25
N ASN A 41 16.14 7.08 -18.90
CA ASN A 41 17.55 7.37 -19.25
C ASN A 41 17.96 8.80 -18.83
N ILE A 42 17.66 9.20 -17.60
CA ILE A 42 17.97 10.49 -17.01
C ILE A 42 18.89 10.34 -15.79
N PRO A 43 19.68 11.38 -15.44
CA PRO A 43 20.56 11.31 -14.29
C PRO A 43 19.75 11.25 -12.97
N MET A 44 20.32 10.59 -11.96
CA MET A 44 19.69 10.44 -10.63
C MET A 44 19.36 11.78 -9.98
N SER A 45 20.13 12.83 -10.26
CA SER A 45 19.87 14.21 -9.79
C SER A 45 18.52 14.78 -10.25
N GLN A 46 17.99 14.29 -11.38
CA GLN A 46 16.66 14.63 -11.89
C GLN A 46 15.61 13.58 -11.49
N ALA A 47 15.95 12.30 -11.59
CA ALA A 47 15.06 11.19 -11.28
C ALA A 47 14.62 11.20 -9.81
N GLY A 48 15.51 11.49 -8.87
CA GLY A 48 15.24 11.55 -7.44
C GLY A 48 14.14 12.55 -7.07
N PRO A 49 14.33 13.85 -7.32
CA PRO A 49 13.30 14.85 -7.05
C PRO A 49 11.99 14.58 -7.80
N MET A 50 12.08 14.19 -9.09
CA MET A 50 10.90 13.94 -9.91
C MET A 50 10.04 12.80 -9.35
N SER A 51 10.64 11.66 -9.01
CA SER A 51 9.91 10.52 -8.44
C SER A 51 9.32 10.85 -7.07
N THR A 52 10.10 11.52 -6.21
CA THR A 52 9.66 11.89 -4.85
C THR A 52 8.49 12.86 -4.89
N ILE A 53 8.58 13.92 -5.70
CA ILE A 53 7.50 14.91 -5.85
C ILE A 53 6.25 14.25 -6.43
N THR A 54 6.42 13.40 -7.46
CA THR A 54 5.32 12.66 -8.09
C THR A 54 4.53 11.85 -7.05
N ILE A 55 5.22 11.06 -6.22
CA ILE A 55 4.56 10.24 -5.19
C ILE A 55 4.00 11.11 -4.07
N ALA A 56 4.73 12.11 -3.57
CA ALA A 56 4.27 12.94 -2.46
C ALA A 56 2.98 13.68 -2.78
N LEU A 57 2.93 14.38 -3.93
CA LEU A 57 1.74 15.13 -4.33
C LEU A 57 0.55 14.21 -4.62
N SER A 58 0.77 13.12 -5.33
CA SER A 58 -0.31 12.19 -5.66
C SER A 58 -0.82 11.43 -4.43
N SER A 59 0.05 11.04 -3.51
CA SER A 59 -0.37 10.42 -2.24
C SER A 59 -1.16 11.39 -1.36
N PHE A 60 -0.77 12.66 -1.31
CA PHE A 60 -1.53 13.68 -0.58
C PHE A 60 -2.97 13.79 -1.12
N ILE A 61 -3.12 13.85 -2.44
CA ILE A 61 -4.45 13.83 -3.09
C ILE A 61 -5.19 12.54 -2.76
N GLY A 62 -4.51 11.40 -2.84
CA GLY A 62 -5.06 10.08 -2.52
C GLY A 62 -5.59 9.99 -1.08
N VAL A 63 -4.85 10.51 -0.10
CA VAL A 63 -5.27 10.54 1.32
C VAL A 63 -6.55 11.36 1.50
N ILE A 64 -6.64 12.53 0.88
CA ILE A 64 -7.85 13.37 0.95
C ILE A 64 -9.06 12.65 0.34
N ILE A 65 -8.88 12.07 -0.86
CA ILE A 65 -9.95 11.31 -1.54
C ILE A 65 -10.34 10.09 -0.70
N GLY A 66 -9.37 9.32 -0.24
CA GLY A 66 -9.59 8.11 0.54
C GLY A 66 -10.28 8.37 1.87
N GLY A 67 -9.86 9.40 2.61
CA GLY A 67 -10.49 9.80 3.86
C GLY A 67 -11.94 10.25 3.64
N THR A 68 -12.16 11.22 2.75
CA THR A 68 -13.50 11.76 2.49
C THR A 68 -14.48 10.73 1.93
N LEU A 69 -14.02 9.86 1.03
CA LEU A 69 -14.83 8.81 0.45
C LEU A 69 -15.22 7.77 1.50
N SER A 70 -14.26 7.31 2.30
CA SER A 70 -14.51 6.30 3.32
C SER A 70 -15.43 6.81 4.43
N ASP A 71 -15.29 8.06 4.87
CA ASP A 71 -16.13 8.65 5.90
C ASP A 71 -17.59 8.81 5.44
N LYS A 72 -17.81 9.17 4.19
CA LYS A 72 -19.17 9.21 3.60
C LYS A 72 -19.74 7.80 3.41
N TRP A 73 -18.91 6.86 3.00
CA TRP A 73 -19.39 5.52 2.66
C TRP A 73 -19.69 4.68 3.90
N VAL A 74 -18.89 4.80 4.97
CA VAL A 74 -19.11 4.08 6.23
C VAL A 74 -20.44 4.46 6.90
N GLN A 75 -20.93 5.68 6.69
CA GLN A 75 -22.24 6.11 7.19
C GLN A 75 -23.41 5.32 6.58
N ARG A 76 -23.24 4.78 5.37
CA ARG A 76 -24.26 3.98 4.66
C ARG A 76 -23.97 2.48 4.74
N ASN A 77 -22.72 2.11 4.83
CA ASN A 77 -22.28 0.71 4.83
C ASN A 77 -21.01 0.57 5.68
N ILE A 78 -21.09 -0.23 6.74
CA ILE A 78 -19.97 -0.50 7.66
C ILE A 78 -18.69 -0.97 6.95
N LYS A 79 -18.82 -1.63 5.78
CA LYS A 79 -17.69 -2.06 4.94
C LYS A 79 -17.10 -0.94 4.08
N GLY A 80 -17.64 0.29 4.15
CA GLY A 80 -17.21 1.40 3.30
C GLY A 80 -15.70 1.66 3.35
N ARG A 81 -15.07 1.56 4.54
CA ARG A 81 -13.62 1.71 4.70
C ARG A 81 -12.84 0.60 4.01
N VAL A 82 -13.30 -0.64 4.15
CA VAL A 82 -12.68 -1.81 3.49
C VAL A 82 -12.77 -1.67 1.97
N TYR A 83 -13.92 -1.26 1.45
CA TYR A 83 -14.08 -1.05 0.00
C TYR A 83 -13.26 0.12 -0.53
N THR A 84 -13.18 1.23 0.22
CA THR A 84 -12.32 2.36 -0.16
C THR A 84 -10.85 1.95 -0.21
N GLY A 85 -10.36 1.23 0.81
CA GLY A 85 -9.02 0.68 0.81
C GLY A 85 -8.76 -0.28 -0.35
N ALA A 86 -9.77 -1.11 -0.70
CA ALA A 86 -9.70 -2.02 -1.84
C ALA A 86 -9.59 -1.29 -3.19
N ILE A 87 -10.31 -0.18 -3.37
CA ILE A 87 -10.18 0.69 -4.55
C ILE A 87 -8.76 1.24 -4.63
N GLY A 88 -8.22 1.74 -3.51
CA GLY A 88 -6.85 2.23 -3.46
C GLY A 88 -5.84 1.16 -3.89
N LEU A 89 -5.92 -0.04 -3.33
CA LEU A 89 -5.05 -1.16 -3.72
C LEU A 89 -5.25 -1.57 -5.18
N GLY A 90 -6.50 -1.60 -5.65
CA GLY A 90 -6.81 -1.91 -7.04
C GLY A 90 -6.12 -0.98 -8.02
N LEU A 91 -6.01 0.31 -7.70
CA LEU A 91 -5.31 1.31 -8.53
C LEU A 91 -3.78 1.10 -8.54
N THR A 92 -3.21 0.55 -7.48
CA THR A 92 -1.75 0.29 -7.46
C THR A 92 -1.34 -0.87 -8.37
N ILE A 93 -2.23 -1.81 -8.69
CA ILE A 93 -1.92 -2.96 -9.53
C ILE A 93 -1.50 -2.55 -10.96
N PRO A 94 -2.34 -1.84 -11.74
CA PRO A 94 -1.94 -1.37 -13.06
C PRO A 94 -0.76 -0.41 -13.01
N SER A 95 -0.65 0.39 -11.96
CA SER A 95 0.49 1.26 -11.74
C SER A 95 1.81 0.48 -11.64
N LEU A 96 1.86 -0.58 -10.82
CA LEU A 96 3.06 -1.40 -10.65
C LEU A 96 3.46 -2.11 -11.95
N LEU A 97 2.50 -2.56 -12.74
CA LEU A 97 2.77 -3.14 -14.06
C LEU A 97 3.34 -2.09 -15.03
N LEU A 98 2.75 -0.90 -15.06
CA LEU A 98 3.25 0.20 -15.90
C LEU A 98 4.63 0.70 -15.44
N LEU A 99 4.91 0.74 -14.13
CA LEU A 99 6.26 1.04 -13.61
C LEU A 99 7.26 -0.03 -14.03
N GLY A 100 6.85 -1.30 -14.03
CA GLY A 100 7.71 -2.42 -14.39
C GLY A 100 8.08 -2.48 -15.87
N PHE A 101 7.16 -2.13 -16.76
CA PHE A 101 7.30 -2.32 -18.21
C PHE A 101 7.22 -1.02 -19.03
N GLY A 102 6.92 0.12 -18.42
CA GLY A 102 6.81 1.39 -19.13
C GLY A 102 8.18 2.04 -19.33
N HIS A 103 8.44 2.50 -20.56
CA HIS A 103 9.69 3.18 -20.93
C HIS A 103 9.46 4.62 -21.45
N SER A 104 8.21 5.07 -21.55
CA SER A 104 7.91 6.45 -21.94
C SER A 104 7.70 7.33 -20.71
N PHE A 105 8.03 8.62 -20.85
CA PHE A 105 7.84 9.61 -19.78
C PHE A 105 6.39 9.59 -19.23
N VAL A 106 5.41 9.58 -20.13
CA VAL A 106 3.98 9.59 -19.76
C VAL A 106 3.60 8.30 -18.99
N ALA A 107 4.11 7.14 -19.44
CA ALA A 107 3.84 5.85 -18.77
C ALA A 107 4.45 5.81 -17.37
N VAL A 108 5.72 6.20 -17.22
CA VAL A 108 6.45 6.11 -15.95
C VAL A 108 5.93 7.13 -14.93
N VAL A 109 5.79 8.40 -15.32
CA VAL A 109 5.28 9.46 -14.42
C VAL A 109 3.79 9.24 -14.13
N GLY A 110 2.99 8.90 -15.15
CA GLY A 110 1.57 8.58 -14.98
C GLY A 110 1.35 7.38 -14.06
N ALA A 111 2.18 6.35 -14.17
CA ALA A 111 2.16 5.21 -13.25
C ALA A 111 2.53 5.63 -11.82
N GLY A 112 3.55 6.45 -11.63
CA GLY A 112 3.92 7.01 -10.33
C GLY A 112 2.78 7.81 -9.68
N LEU A 113 2.10 8.66 -10.47
CA LEU A 113 0.92 9.41 -10.01
C LEU A 113 -0.22 8.47 -9.60
N LEU A 114 -0.51 7.49 -10.43
CA LEU A 114 -1.56 6.51 -10.16
C LEU A 114 -1.25 5.68 -8.90
N PHE A 115 0.02 5.28 -8.73
CA PHE A 115 0.48 4.58 -7.53
C PHE A 115 0.27 5.44 -6.29
N GLY A 116 0.73 6.69 -6.32
CA GLY A 116 0.60 7.58 -5.16
C GLY A 116 -0.87 7.81 -4.77
N ILE A 117 -1.75 8.09 -5.73
CA ILE A 117 -3.19 8.23 -5.46
C ILE A 117 -3.75 6.94 -4.85
N GLY A 118 -3.52 5.78 -5.48
CA GLY A 118 -4.02 4.50 -5.00
C GLY A 118 -3.50 4.14 -3.61
N TYR A 119 -2.20 4.29 -3.40
CA TYR A 119 -1.57 4.03 -2.11
C TYR A 119 -2.05 5.00 -1.03
N GLY A 120 -2.22 6.28 -1.35
CA GLY A 120 -2.77 7.28 -0.42
C GLY A 120 -4.20 6.97 0.02
N ILE A 121 -5.06 6.54 -0.92
CA ILE A 121 -6.42 6.08 -0.61
C ILE A 121 -6.40 4.88 0.34
N PHE A 122 -5.53 3.91 0.09
CA PHE A 122 -5.35 2.74 0.94
C PHE A 122 -4.84 3.14 2.33
N ASP A 123 -3.77 3.92 2.41
CA ASP A 123 -3.07 4.28 3.64
C ASP A 123 -3.95 5.09 4.61
N ALA A 124 -4.78 5.99 4.09
CA ALA A 124 -5.75 6.74 4.87
C ALA A 124 -6.77 5.86 5.63
N ASN A 125 -6.97 4.62 5.17
CA ASN A 125 -7.93 3.70 5.75
C ASN A 125 -7.33 2.63 6.67
N ASN A 126 -6.01 2.53 6.79
CA ASN A 126 -5.34 1.48 7.57
C ASN A 126 -5.71 1.50 9.05
N MET A 127 -5.50 2.61 9.73
CA MET A 127 -5.86 2.74 11.15
C MET A 127 -7.37 2.68 11.37
N PRO A 128 -8.21 3.36 10.58
CA PRO A 128 -9.66 3.24 10.68
C PRO A 128 -10.18 1.81 10.49
N ILE A 129 -9.63 1.03 9.57
CA ILE A 129 -10.00 -0.39 9.39
C ILE A 129 -9.59 -1.18 10.62
N LEU A 130 -8.35 -1.04 11.11
CA LEU A 130 -7.91 -1.72 12.33
C LEU A 130 -8.86 -1.48 13.50
N CYS A 131 -9.31 -0.23 13.66
CA CYS A 131 -10.24 0.16 14.73
C CYS A 131 -11.62 -0.52 14.64
N GLN A 132 -12.02 -1.01 13.47
CA GLN A 132 -13.27 -1.77 13.31
C GLN A 132 -13.16 -3.23 13.78
N PHE A 133 -11.95 -3.74 13.99
CA PHE A 133 -11.71 -5.15 14.36
C PHE A 133 -11.08 -5.32 15.73
N VAL A 134 -10.50 -4.25 16.30
CA VAL A 134 -9.77 -4.29 17.57
C VAL A 134 -10.43 -3.35 18.58
N SER A 135 -10.69 -3.88 19.79
CA SER A 135 -11.26 -3.10 20.89
C SER A 135 -10.38 -1.90 21.25
N SER A 136 -10.96 -0.82 21.75
CA SER A 136 -10.29 0.44 22.08
C SER A 136 -9.05 0.27 22.96
N LYS A 137 -9.09 -0.67 23.92
CA LYS A 137 -7.99 -0.97 24.86
C LYS A 137 -6.73 -1.52 24.19
N HIS A 138 -6.85 -2.14 23.01
CA HIS A 138 -5.74 -2.83 22.32
C HIS A 138 -5.30 -2.14 21.00
N ARG A 139 -5.96 -1.05 20.59
CA ARG A 139 -5.71 -0.37 19.31
C ARG A 139 -4.28 0.09 19.14
N ALA A 140 -3.70 0.72 20.18
CA ALA A 140 -2.32 1.21 20.12
C ALA A 140 -1.32 0.06 19.91
N THR A 141 -1.46 -1.03 20.66
CA THR A 141 -0.60 -2.22 20.53
C THR A 141 -0.77 -2.89 19.18
N ALA A 142 -2.01 -3.08 18.73
CA ALA A 142 -2.31 -3.69 17.44
C ALA A 142 -1.73 -2.85 16.28
N TYR A 143 -1.86 -1.53 16.35
CA TYR A 143 -1.29 -0.62 15.36
C TYR A 143 0.24 -0.64 15.37
N GLY A 144 0.86 -0.69 16.55
CA GLY A 144 2.31 -0.84 16.71
C GLY A 144 2.83 -2.12 16.04
N ILE A 145 2.17 -3.27 16.29
CA ILE A 145 2.52 -4.56 15.67
C ILE A 145 2.34 -4.50 14.15
N MET A 146 1.24 -3.90 13.68
CA MET A 146 0.97 -3.71 12.27
C MET A 146 2.08 -2.90 11.58
N ASN A 147 2.47 -1.76 12.16
CA ASN A 147 3.56 -0.94 11.61
C ASN A 147 4.90 -1.68 11.64
N MET A 148 5.23 -2.37 12.74
CA MET A 148 6.44 -3.18 12.84
C MET A 148 6.49 -4.25 11.73
N THR A 149 5.39 -4.95 11.49
CA THR A 149 5.27 -5.93 10.40
C THR A 149 5.52 -5.28 9.04
N GLY A 150 4.95 -4.08 8.81
CA GLY A 150 5.19 -3.29 7.59
C GLY A 150 6.65 -2.87 7.40
N VAL A 151 7.34 -2.48 8.47
CA VAL A 151 8.77 -2.13 8.44
C VAL A 151 9.64 -3.35 8.11
N PHE A 152 9.38 -4.50 8.73
CA PHE A 152 10.11 -5.74 8.41
C PHE A 152 9.87 -6.18 6.96
N ALA A 153 8.63 -6.12 6.48
CA ALA A 153 8.32 -6.37 5.08
C ALA A 153 9.09 -5.39 4.16
N GLY A 154 9.16 -4.11 4.55
CA GLY A 154 9.92 -3.09 3.86
C GLY A 154 11.42 -3.36 3.79
N ALA A 155 12.03 -3.78 4.89
CA ALA A 155 13.45 -4.16 4.91
C ALA A 155 13.72 -5.33 3.96
N ALA A 156 12.90 -6.38 4.02
CA ALA A 156 13.04 -7.56 3.16
C ALA A 156 12.91 -7.21 1.67
N ILE A 157 11.90 -6.43 1.28
CA ILE A 157 11.70 -6.06 -0.13
C ILE A 157 12.80 -5.13 -0.65
N THR A 158 13.32 -4.25 0.21
CA THR A 158 14.41 -3.34 -0.17
C THR A 158 15.67 -4.13 -0.53
N GLU A 159 16.02 -5.17 0.25
CA GLU A 159 17.13 -6.05 -0.03
C GLU A 159 16.91 -6.88 -1.32
N VAL A 160 15.71 -7.46 -1.47
CA VAL A 160 15.39 -8.27 -2.65
C VAL A 160 15.49 -7.43 -3.94
N LEU A 161 14.89 -6.25 -3.94
CA LEU A 161 14.93 -5.36 -5.11
C LEU A 161 16.34 -4.82 -5.36
N GLY A 162 17.16 -4.63 -4.33
CA GLY A 162 18.58 -4.28 -4.49
C GLY A 162 19.32 -5.33 -5.32
N LYS A 163 19.22 -6.60 -4.94
CA LYS A 163 19.81 -7.71 -5.70
C LYS A 163 19.27 -7.81 -7.14
N TRP A 164 18.04 -7.45 -7.36
CA TRP A 164 17.41 -7.46 -8.69
C TRP A 164 17.85 -6.27 -9.54
N THR A 165 18.10 -5.12 -8.90
CA THR A 165 18.68 -3.94 -9.56
C THR A 165 20.07 -4.25 -10.09
N ASP A 166 20.93 -4.91 -9.28
CA ASP A 166 22.26 -5.36 -9.71
C ASP A 166 22.21 -6.30 -10.93
N GLY A 167 21.12 -7.04 -11.08
CA GLY A 167 20.85 -7.92 -12.22
C GLY A 167 20.08 -7.25 -13.39
N GLY A 168 19.80 -5.94 -13.34
CA GLY A 168 19.02 -5.23 -14.37
C GLY A 168 17.55 -5.65 -14.44
N LYS A 169 16.98 -6.15 -13.34
CA LYS A 169 15.61 -6.71 -13.27
C LYS A 169 14.68 -5.91 -12.34
N LEU A 170 15.01 -4.65 -12.04
CA LEU A 170 14.23 -3.83 -11.11
C LEU A 170 12.77 -3.69 -11.58
N GLY A 171 12.54 -3.43 -12.86
CA GLY A 171 11.19 -3.32 -13.43
C GLY A 171 10.36 -4.60 -13.25
N LEU A 172 10.97 -5.77 -13.46
CA LEU A 172 10.31 -7.06 -13.20
C LEU A 172 9.93 -7.20 -11.71
N GLY A 173 10.79 -6.72 -10.80
CA GLY A 173 10.51 -6.68 -9.37
C GLY A 173 9.24 -5.89 -9.04
N PHE A 174 9.09 -4.69 -9.62
CA PHE A 174 7.88 -3.89 -9.47
C PHE A 174 6.63 -4.59 -10.04
N ALA A 175 6.75 -5.20 -11.21
CA ALA A 175 5.64 -5.95 -11.81
C ALA A 175 5.21 -7.16 -10.95
N MET A 176 6.16 -7.88 -10.33
CA MET A 176 5.81 -8.99 -9.43
C MET A 176 5.11 -8.53 -8.15
N LEU A 177 5.38 -7.32 -7.66
CA LEU A 177 4.64 -6.75 -6.54
C LEU A 177 3.14 -6.57 -6.85
N ALA A 178 2.77 -6.38 -8.11
CA ALA A 178 1.36 -6.32 -8.52
C ALA A 178 0.61 -7.63 -8.21
N ILE A 179 1.27 -8.78 -8.34
CA ILE A 179 0.68 -10.10 -8.01
C ILE A 179 0.43 -10.20 -6.50
N ILE A 180 1.40 -9.75 -5.69
CA ILE A 180 1.27 -9.76 -4.22
C ILE A 180 0.10 -8.86 -3.79
N VAL A 181 -0.01 -7.67 -4.37
CA VAL A 181 -1.12 -6.75 -4.09
C VAL A 181 -2.45 -7.33 -4.53
N LEU A 182 -2.51 -8.00 -5.69
CA LEU A 182 -3.72 -8.67 -6.16
C LEU A 182 -4.19 -9.75 -5.18
N ILE A 183 -3.28 -10.58 -4.68
CA ILE A 183 -3.58 -11.59 -3.65
C ILE A 183 -4.10 -10.92 -2.38
N ALA A 184 -3.43 -9.85 -1.91
CA ALA A 184 -3.86 -9.09 -0.74
C ALA A 184 -5.25 -8.49 -0.92
N LEU A 185 -5.56 -7.96 -2.11
CA LEU A 185 -6.88 -7.43 -2.45
C LEU A 185 -7.98 -8.49 -2.39
N VAL A 186 -7.73 -9.67 -2.94
CA VAL A 186 -8.67 -10.80 -2.89
C VAL A 186 -8.90 -11.24 -1.44
N VAL A 187 -7.83 -11.39 -0.65
CA VAL A 187 -7.93 -11.75 0.78
C VAL A 187 -8.70 -10.68 1.55
N GLN A 188 -8.45 -9.40 1.31
CA GLN A 188 -9.17 -8.30 1.92
C GLN A 188 -10.68 -8.40 1.67
N LEU A 189 -11.08 -8.52 0.43
CA LEU A 189 -12.50 -8.54 0.04
C LEU A 189 -13.24 -9.78 0.53
N THR A 190 -12.54 -10.90 0.69
CA THR A 190 -13.14 -12.17 1.14
C THR A 190 -13.23 -12.28 2.67
N PHE A 191 -12.19 -11.88 3.38
CA PHE A 191 -12.05 -12.16 4.82
C PHE A 191 -12.34 -10.96 5.73
N LEU A 192 -12.11 -9.70 5.28
CA LEU A 192 -12.39 -8.54 6.10
C LEU A 192 -13.89 -8.20 6.08
N ARG A 193 -14.60 -8.72 7.09
CA ARG A 193 -16.03 -8.46 7.32
C ARG A 193 -16.19 -7.80 8.69
N PRO A 194 -16.18 -6.45 8.78
CA PRO A 194 -16.38 -5.75 10.05
C PRO A 194 -17.76 -6.08 10.63
N LYS A 195 -17.81 -6.24 11.96
CA LYS A 195 -19.05 -6.46 12.72
C LYS A 195 -19.41 -5.18 13.47
N THR A 196 -20.71 -4.94 13.67
CA THR A 196 -21.23 -3.75 14.36
C THR A 196 -20.81 -3.72 15.85
N ASP A 197 -20.62 -4.90 16.48
CA ASP A 197 -20.37 -5.04 17.91
C ASP A 197 -18.99 -4.56 18.39
N ASN A 198 -18.08 -4.21 17.48
CA ASN A 198 -16.71 -3.77 17.81
C ASN A 198 -16.51 -2.24 17.75
N MET A 199 -17.60 -1.47 17.56
CA MET A 199 -17.53 -0.01 17.39
C MET A 199 -17.82 0.79 18.67
N GLU A 200 -18.09 0.10 19.79
CA GLU A 200 -18.28 0.71 21.11
C GLU A 200 -16.96 0.83 21.91
#